data_9bbfac6bd7bb3fa2e41331fe0d817d5b
#
_entry.id   9bbfac6bd7bb3fa2e41331fe0d817d5b
#
_cell.length_a   1.000
_cell.length_b   1.000
_cell.length_c   1.000
_cell.angle_alpha   90.00
_cell.angle_beta   90.00
_cell.angle_gamma   90.00
#
_symmetry.space_group_name_H-M   'P 1'
#
loop_
_entity.id
_entity.type
_entity.pdbx_description
1 polymer ?
#
loop_
_entity_poly.entity_id
_entity_poly.type
_entity_poly.pdbx_seq_one_letter_code
_entity_poly.pdbx_strand_id
1 'polypeptide(L)'
;MKRAIIIVIDSMGIGAMPDCREYNDVFECNTLKNVASFCGGLNLPNLQKLGLGNIQPCAGVCPISNPIAQFGTMAEKSKGKDTTTGHWEIAGLVLDEPFATFPQGFDNEIIHEFIEKTGCEKILGNYPASGTKIIEDLNEKHQKTKYPIIYTSADSVFQIAVDIDLIPLETLYKWCEIAREILDNSKYNVSRVIARPYRVIGGKPSRISKDRRDYSVVPHKPTLLNEIQKAGGQVIAIGKIEDIFSKSGITHAFHIGSNKEGLELTLQAVKNELNLEGIMCKSTPHPNPLPQGAREVVDRSPLTAHCSLIFTNLVDTDMLYGHRNDAAGYGKALEEIDVYMGKILANLKEDDLLIITADHGCDPTVEGTDHTREYVPVIFYHKNIEPKDLELMIGFDNVAKYVREWLRS
;
A
#
# COMPACT_ATOMS: atom_id res chain seq x y z
N MET A 1 27.29 1.30 8.01
CA MET A 1 25.93 1.78 8.36
C MET A 1 24.94 0.75 7.87
N LYS A 2 24.21 0.12 8.77
CA LYS A 2 23.22 -0.89 8.38
C LYS A 2 22.02 -0.27 7.70
N ARG A 3 21.56 -0.91 6.64
CA ARG A 3 20.46 -0.46 5.82
C ARG A 3 19.51 -1.62 5.51
N ALA A 4 18.21 -1.38 5.63
CA ALA A 4 17.18 -2.28 5.16
C ALA A 4 16.54 -1.72 3.88
N ILE A 5 16.26 -2.59 2.92
CA ILE A 5 15.58 -2.28 1.67
C ILE A 5 14.37 -3.19 1.58
N ILE A 6 13.17 -2.64 1.68
CA ILE A 6 11.90 -3.37 1.53
C ILE A 6 11.32 -3.01 0.16
N ILE A 7 11.07 -4.01 -0.66
CA ILE A 7 10.39 -3.88 -1.94
C ILE A 7 9.10 -4.69 -1.86
N VAL A 8 7.97 -3.98 -1.89
CA VAL A 8 6.65 -4.60 -1.98
C VAL A 8 6.24 -4.63 -3.45
N ILE A 9 6.08 -5.84 -3.98
CA ILE A 9 5.44 -6.07 -5.28
C ILE A 9 3.94 -6.12 -5.00
N ASP A 10 3.28 -4.96 -5.14
CA ASP A 10 1.88 -4.76 -4.78
C ASP A 10 0.99 -5.84 -5.40
N SER A 11 0.15 -6.47 -4.59
CA SER A 11 -0.79 -7.52 -4.96
C SER A 11 -0.21 -8.87 -5.41
N MET A 12 1.08 -9.18 -5.23
CA MET A 12 1.66 -10.47 -5.64
C MET A 12 1.33 -11.60 -4.64
N GLY A 13 0.07 -12.00 -4.56
CA GLY A 13 -0.38 -13.14 -3.77
C GLY A 13 0.10 -14.49 -4.33
N ILE A 14 0.12 -15.51 -3.46
CA ILE A 14 0.61 -16.86 -3.77
C ILE A 14 -0.35 -17.98 -3.30
N GLY A 15 -1.65 -17.67 -3.29
CA GLY A 15 -2.70 -18.63 -2.98
C GLY A 15 -3.63 -18.18 -1.86
N ALA A 16 -4.89 -18.55 -1.99
CA ALA A 16 -5.94 -18.15 -1.08
C ALA A 16 -5.66 -18.56 0.36
N MET A 17 -5.85 -17.66 1.31
CA MET A 17 -5.84 -17.98 2.73
C MET A 17 -7.11 -18.75 3.14
N PRO A 18 -7.08 -19.52 4.25
CA PRO A 18 -8.23 -20.31 4.71
C PRO A 18 -9.49 -19.47 4.97
N ASP A 19 -9.32 -18.21 5.38
CA ASP A 19 -10.37 -17.25 5.67
C ASP A 19 -10.84 -16.42 4.45
N CYS A 20 -10.36 -16.72 3.24
CA CYS A 20 -10.65 -15.96 2.02
C CYS A 20 -12.16 -15.80 1.77
N ARG A 21 -12.98 -16.80 2.14
CA ARG A 21 -14.44 -16.74 1.99
C ARG A 21 -15.10 -15.67 2.86
N GLU A 22 -14.49 -15.29 3.99
CA GLU A 22 -14.99 -14.20 4.83
C GLU A 22 -14.84 -12.84 4.15
N TYR A 23 -13.94 -12.77 3.15
CA TYR A 23 -13.66 -11.61 2.30
C TYR A 23 -14.32 -11.68 0.91
N ASN A 24 -15.24 -12.64 0.71
CA ASN A 24 -15.91 -12.93 -0.56
C ASN A 24 -14.98 -13.40 -1.70
N ASP A 25 -13.81 -13.92 -1.36
CA ASP A 25 -12.87 -14.45 -2.34
C ASP A 25 -13.06 -15.95 -2.57
N VAL A 26 -12.51 -16.46 -3.67
CA VAL A 26 -12.58 -17.85 -4.05
C VAL A 26 -11.26 -18.58 -3.72
N PHE A 27 -11.32 -19.90 -3.44
CA PHE A 27 -10.11 -20.67 -3.13
C PHE A 27 -9.17 -20.85 -4.33
N GLU A 28 -9.64 -20.58 -5.52
CA GLU A 28 -8.89 -20.62 -6.77
C GLU A 28 -7.93 -19.45 -6.94
N CYS A 29 -8.03 -18.41 -6.11
CA CYS A 29 -7.11 -17.28 -6.15
C CYS A 29 -5.67 -17.73 -5.85
N ASN A 30 -4.78 -17.42 -6.78
CA ASN A 30 -3.33 -17.55 -6.67
C ASN A 30 -2.70 -16.65 -7.71
N THR A 31 -2.55 -15.38 -7.36
CA THR A 31 -2.15 -14.32 -8.29
C THR A 31 -0.91 -14.71 -9.11
N LEU A 32 0.20 -15.07 -8.45
CA LEU A 32 1.45 -15.42 -9.14
C LEU A 32 1.30 -16.64 -10.05
N LYS A 33 0.72 -17.74 -9.53
CA LYS A 33 0.60 -18.99 -10.27
C LYS A 33 -0.35 -18.88 -11.45
N ASN A 34 -1.48 -18.20 -11.27
CA ASN A 34 -2.50 -18.06 -12.28
C ASN A 34 -2.03 -17.13 -13.41
N VAL A 35 -1.35 -16.01 -13.07
CA VAL A 35 -0.68 -15.14 -14.04
C VAL A 35 0.38 -15.91 -14.83
N ALA A 36 1.23 -16.69 -14.15
CA ALA A 36 2.24 -17.51 -14.82
C ALA A 36 1.63 -18.52 -15.78
N SER A 37 0.54 -19.17 -15.38
CA SER A 37 -0.19 -20.12 -16.23
C SER A 37 -0.82 -19.44 -17.44
N PHE A 38 -1.44 -18.27 -17.24
CA PHE A 38 -2.04 -17.47 -18.32
C PHE A 38 -1.01 -17.02 -19.36
N CYS A 39 0.18 -16.61 -18.92
CA CYS A 39 1.28 -16.20 -19.80
C CYS A 39 2.01 -17.36 -20.49
N GLY A 40 1.71 -18.60 -20.14
CA GLY A 40 2.44 -19.77 -20.63
C GLY A 40 3.84 -19.93 -20.02
N GLY A 41 4.12 -19.23 -18.93
CA GLY A 41 5.35 -19.20 -18.15
C GLY A 41 5.90 -17.79 -17.97
N LEU A 42 6.56 -17.54 -16.82
CA LEU A 42 7.26 -16.29 -16.50
C LEU A 42 8.77 -16.51 -16.50
N ASN A 43 9.51 -15.51 -16.95
CA ASN A 43 10.97 -15.52 -16.91
C ASN A 43 11.49 -14.65 -15.76
N LEU A 44 11.63 -15.23 -14.55
CA LEU A 44 12.03 -14.56 -13.31
C LEU A 44 13.33 -15.14 -12.72
N PRO A 45 14.46 -15.14 -13.46
CA PRO A 45 15.68 -15.83 -13.05
C PRO A 45 16.29 -15.31 -11.74
N ASN A 46 16.14 -14.02 -11.44
CA ASN A 46 16.69 -13.40 -10.24
C ASN A 46 15.84 -13.72 -9.01
N LEU A 47 14.53 -13.63 -9.11
CA LEU A 47 13.60 -14.01 -8.05
C LEU A 47 13.64 -15.54 -7.83
N GLN A 48 13.77 -16.33 -8.90
CA GLN A 48 13.97 -17.77 -8.80
C GLN A 48 15.26 -18.12 -8.04
N LYS A 49 16.37 -17.44 -8.34
CA LYS A 49 17.65 -17.61 -7.63
C LYS A 49 17.53 -17.29 -6.14
N LEU A 50 16.66 -16.34 -5.77
CA LEU A 50 16.35 -16.00 -4.39
C LEU A 50 15.40 -17.01 -3.70
N GLY A 51 14.78 -17.93 -4.42
CA GLY A 51 13.93 -18.97 -3.87
C GLY A 51 12.44 -18.80 -4.14
N LEU A 52 12.00 -17.87 -4.99
CA LEU A 52 10.57 -17.66 -5.28
C LEU A 52 9.90 -18.95 -5.78
N GLY A 53 10.55 -19.70 -6.67
CA GLY A 53 10.04 -21.00 -7.15
C GLY A 53 9.99 -22.09 -6.07
N ASN A 54 10.75 -21.97 -4.99
CA ASN A 54 10.70 -22.86 -3.83
C ASN A 54 9.50 -22.53 -2.92
N ILE A 55 9.10 -21.25 -2.86
CA ILE A 55 7.89 -20.82 -2.14
C ILE A 55 6.64 -21.22 -2.92
N GLN A 56 6.56 -20.80 -4.18
CA GLN A 56 5.42 -21.02 -5.06
C GLN A 56 5.90 -21.50 -6.45
N PRO A 57 5.94 -22.80 -6.68
CA PRO A 57 6.20 -23.33 -8.02
C PRO A 57 5.14 -22.89 -9.03
N CYS A 58 5.54 -22.30 -10.14
CA CYS A 58 4.64 -21.91 -11.20
C CYS A 58 5.31 -22.04 -12.59
N ALA A 59 4.53 -21.87 -13.67
CA ALA A 59 5.04 -22.00 -15.02
C ALA A 59 6.22 -21.03 -15.25
N GLY A 60 7.35 -21.53 -15.69
CA GLY A 60 8.59 -20.77 -15.92
C GLY A 60 9.44 -20.50 -14.67
N VAL A 61 8.90 -20.69 -13.45
CA VAL A 61 9.62 -20.46 -12.18
C VAL A 61 9.58 -21.72 -11.32
N CYS A 62 10.50 -22.63 -11.61
CA CYS A 62 10.61 -23.91 -10.92
C CYS A 62 11.43 -23.79 -9.62
N PRO A 63 11.23 -24.71 -8.64
CA PRO A 63 12.12 -24.82 -7.49
C PRO A 63 13.57 -25.09 -7.93
N ILE A 64 14.51 -24.57 -7.16
CA ILE A 64 15.95 -24.80 -7.36
C ILE A 64 16.58 -25.42 -6.10
N SER A 65 17.63 -26.21 -6.28
CA SER A 65 18.30 -26.91 -5.16
C SER A 65 19.13 -25.99 -4.27
N ASN A 66 19.61 -24.87 -4.79
CA ASN A 66 20.53 -23.98 -4.07
C ASN A 66 20.04 -22.52 -4.14
N PRO A 67 18.91 -22.16 -3.52
CA PRO A 67 18.53 -20.76 -3.38
C PRO A 67 19.57 -20.01 -2.53
N ILE A 68 19.73 -18.71 -2.76
CA ILE A 68 20.74 -17.90 -2.08
C ILE A 68 20.18 -17.03 -0.95
N ALA A 69 18.90 -17.13 -0.65
CA ALA A 69 18.21 -16.31 0.32
C ALA A 69 17.50 -17.15 1.40
N GLN A 70 17.05 -16.54 2.47
CA GLN A 70 15.98 -17.10 3.29
C GLN A 70 14.66 -16.73 2.65
N PHE A 71 13.74 -17.67 2.54
CA PHE A 71 12.47 -17.52 1.85
C PHE A 71 11.36 -18.27 2.57
N GLY A 72 10.13 -17.80 2.42
CA GLY A 72 8.98 -18.43 3.04
C GLY A 72 7.67 -17.79 2.58
N THR A 73 6.59 -18.31 3.14
CA THR A 73 5.22 -17.84 2.93
C THR A 73 4.78 -17.04 4.15
N MET A 74 4.08 -15.92 3.98
CA MET A 74 3.46 -15.21 5.09
C MET A 74 1.93 -15.22 4.99
N ALA A 75 1.28 -15.42 6.14
CA ALA A 75 -0.16 -15.27 6.31
C ALA A 75 -0.46 -13.96 7.04
N GLU A 76 -1.32 -13.14 6.51
CA GLU A 76 -1.74 -11.87 7.14
C GLU A 76 -2.53 -12.14 8.42
N LYS A 77 -2.18 -11.44 9.52
CA LYS A 77 -2.94 -11.46 10.79
C LYS A 77 -4.05 -10.41 10.80
N SER A 78 -3.77 -9.25 10.20
CA SER A 78 -4.71 -8.15 10.19
C SER A 78 -6.00 -8.54 9.51
N LYS A 79 -7.10 -8.01 10.01
CA LYS A 79 -8.42 -8.19 9.39
C LYS A 79 -8.57 -7.19 8.24
N GLY A 80 -8.23 -7.60 7.06
CA GLY A 80 -8.29 -6.80 5.82
C GLY A 80 -7.67 -7.52 4.65
N LYS A 81 -7.71 -6.92 3.49
CA LYS A 81 -7.02 -7.39 2.26
C LYS A 81 -6.62 -6.20 1.38
N ASP A 82 -6.50 -5.03 2.00
CA ASP A 82 -6.19 -3.80 1.29
C ASP A 82 -4.74 -3.36 1.50
N THR A 83 -4.24 -2.55 0.58
CA THR A 83 -2.86 -2.06 0.58
C THR A 83 -2.44 -1.41 1.90
N THR A 84 -3.32 -0.63 2.54
CA THR A 84 -3.01 0.04 3.82
C THR A 84 -2.79 -0.99 4.92
N THR A 85 -3.70 -1.97 5.04
CA THR A 85 -3.64 -3.04 6.03
C THR A 85 -2.35 -3.85 5.90
N GLY A 86 -2.05 -4.34 4.69
CA GLY A 86 -0.85 -5.15 4.44
C GLY A 86 0.44 -4.38 4.71
N HIS A 87 0.55 -3.15 4.24
CA HIS A 87 1.75 -2.33 4.47
C HIS A 87 1.96 -1.96 5.94
N TRP A 88 0.86 -1.68 6.69
CA TRP A 88 0.97 -1.41 8.11
C TRP A 88 1.45 -2.64 8.88
N GLU A 89 0.96 -3.83 8.50
CA GLU A 89 1.41 -5.06 9.12
C GLU A 89 2.88 -5.37 8.78
N ILE A 90 3.31 -5.17 7.53
CA ILE A 90 4.73 -5.24 7.12
C ILE A 90 5.59 -4.32 8.01
N ALA A 91 5.09 -3.13 8.35
CA ALA A 91 5.77 -2.18 9.24
C ALA A 91 5.58 -2.46 10.74
N GLY A 92 4.95 -3.58 11.11
CA GLY A 92 4.80 -4.05 12.48
C GLY A 92 3.53 -3.59 13.20
N LEU A 93 2.53 -3.08 12.49
CA LEU A 93 1.24 -2.66 13.04
C LEU A 93 0.13 -3.60 12.56
N VAL A 94 -0.24 -4.57 13.39
CA VAL A 94 -1.36 -5.49 13.14
C VAL A 94 -2.68 -4.80 13.49
N LEU A 95 -3.67 -4.94 12.62
CA LEU A 95 -5.02 -4.44 12.83
C LEU A 95 -5.92 -5.54 13.39
N ASP A 96 -6.40 -5.36 14.63
CA ASP A 96 -7.33 -6.28 15.29
C ASP A 96 -8.74 -6.18 14.70
N GLU A 97 -9.14 -4.99 14.22
CA GLU A 97 -10.42 -4.72 13.59
C GLU A 97 -10.20 -4.18 12.16
N PRO A 98 -11.03 -4.60 11.19
CA PRO A 98 -10.91 -4.15 9.82
C PRO A 98 -11.28 -2.67 9.68
N PHE A 99 -10.84 -2.05 8.60
CA PHE A 99 -11.38 -0.76 8.24
C PHE A 99 -12.87 -0.85 7.94
N ALA A 100 -13.64 0.14 8.43
CA ALA A 100 -15.09 0.18 8.27
C ALA A 100 -15.50 0.39 6.81
N THR A 101 -16.42 -0.42 6.31
CA THR A 101 -17.07 -0.24 5.01
C THR A 101 -18.51 0.24 5.17
N PHE A 102 -19.05 0.90 4.15
CA PHE A 102 -20.35 1.57 4.24
C PHE A 102 -21.29 1.15 3.11
N PRO A 103 -21.77 -0.11 3.10
CA PRO A 103 -22.60 -0.64 2.02
C PRO A 103 -23.98 0.06 1.92
N GLN A 104 -24.41 0.79 2.94
CA GLN A 104 -25.64 1.60 2.96
C GLN A 104 -25.36 3.12 2.89
N GLY A 105 -24.09 3.53 2.67
CA GLY A 105 -23.64 4.92 2.82
C GLY A 105 -23.28 5.24 4.28
N PHE A 106 -22.73 6.42 4.50
CA PHE A 106 -22.33 6.90 5.84
C PHE A 106 -23.51 7.23 6.69
N ASP A 107 -23.37 7.05 8.01
CA ASP A 107 -24.40 7.42 8.99
C ASP A 107 -24.76 8.90 8.90
N ASN A 108 -26.01 9.21 9.19
CA ASN A 108 -26.50 10.59 9.17
C ASN A 108 -25.71 11.51 10.10
N GLU A 109 -25.19 11.01 11.21
CA GLU A 109 -24.36 11.75 12.16
C GLU A 109 -23.09 12.29 11.49
N ILE A 110 -22.35 11.45 10.75
CA ILE A 110 -21.15 11.85 9.99
C ILE A 110 -21.51 12.91 8.92
N ILE A 111 -22.61 12.68 8.19
CA ILE A 111 -23.05 13.60 7.13
C ILE A 111 -23.50 14.94 7.70
N HIS A 112 -24.23 14.95 8.82
CA HIS A 112 -24.65 16.21 9.46
C HIS A 112 -23.45 17.01 9.97
N GLU A 113 -22.49 16.36 10.65
CA GLU A 113 -21.28 17.00 11.12
C GLU A 113 -20.43 17.55 9.95
N PHE A 114 -20.35 16.79 8.84
CA PHE A 114 -19.68 17.25 7.62
C PHE A 114 -20.34 18.52 7.05
N ILE A 115 -21.67 18.54 6.93
CA ILE A 115 -22.43 19.71 6.46
C ILE A 115 -22.18 20.91 7.38
N GLU A 116 -22.29 20.73 8.68
CA GLU A 116 -22.09 21.79 9.68
C GLU A 116 -20.67 22.38 9.61
N LYS A 117 -19.64 21.51 9.66
CA LYS A 117 -18.23 21.99 9.67
C LYS A 117 -17.76 22.56 8.34
N THR A 118 -18.29 22.08 7.22
CA THR A 118 -17.93 22.59 5.88
C THR A 118 -18.72 23.83 5.48
N GLY A 119 -19.89 24.04 6.08
CA GLY A 119 -20.82 25.11 5.72
C GLY A 119 -21.54 24.88 4.38
N CYS A 120 -21.47 23.67 3.79
CA CYS A 120 -22.29 23.35 2.63
C CYS A 120 -23.76 23.15 3.07
N GLU A 121 -24.72 23.54 2.22
CA GLU A 121 -26.14 23.45 2.59
C GLU A 121 -26.64 22.00 2.63
N LYS A 122 -26.19 21.17 1.69
CA LYS A 122 -26.57 19.76 1.52
C LYS A 122 -25.49 19.02 0.75
N ILE A 123 -25.61 17.71 0.69
CA ILE A 123 -24.80 16.83 -0.15
C ILE A 123 -25.66 16.14 -1.21
N LEU A 124 -25.01 15.57 -2.23
CA LEU A 124 -25.59 14.62 -3.19
C LEU A 124 -24.96 13.25 -3.00
N GLY A 125 -25.70 12.19 -3.23
CA GLY A 125 -25.20 10.82 -3.15
C GLY A 125 -25.34 10.21 -1.75
N ASN A 126 -24.23 9.81 -1.12
CA ASN A 126 -24.11 9.02 0.12
C ASN A 126 -24.52 7.56 -0.07
N TYR A 127 -23.99 6.90 -1.10
CA TYR A 127 -24.15 5.47 -1.33
C TYR A 127 -22.93 4.90 -2.07
N PRO A 128 -22.75 3.57 -2.07
CA PRO A 128 -21.65 2.93 -2.80
C PRO A 128 -21.81 3.08 -4.31
N ALA A 129 -20.76 3.55 -4.97
CA ALA A 129 -20.76 3.70 -6.43
C ALA A 129 -19.35 3.78 -7.03
N SER A 130 -19.24 3.45 -8.32
CA SER A 130 -18.03 3.81 -9.06
C SER A 130 -17.95 5.32 -9.25
N GLY A 131 -16.76 5.89 -9.07
CA GLY A 131 -16.59 7.35 -9.14
C GLY A 131 -16.90 7.95 -10.52
N THR A 132 -16.78 7.20 -11.61
CA THR A 132 -17.19 7.66 -12.95
C THR A 132 -18.72 7.72 -13.03
N LYS A 133 -19.38 6.64 -12.65
CA LYS A 133 -20.84 6.52 -12.76
C LYS A 133 -21.59 7.53 -11.90
N ILE A 134 -21.19 7.69 -10.62
CA ILE A 134 -21.90 8.62 -9.74
C ILE A 134 -21.71 10.08 -10.14
N ILE A 135 -20.53 10.43 -10.68
CA ILE A 135 -20.30 11.78 -11.19
C ILE A 135 -21.17 12.03 -12.42
N GLU A 136 -21.29 11.08 -13.34
CA GLU A 136 -22.19 11.18 -14.50
C GLU A 136 -23.65 11.34 -14.07
N ASP A 137 -24.13 10.51 -13.16
CA ASP A 137 -25.53 10.48 -12.70
C ASP A 137 -25.94 11.73 -11.93
N LEU A 138 -25.01 12.34 -11.17
CA LEU A 138 -25.30 13.46 -10.28
C LEU A 138 -24.79 14.82 -10.79
N ASN A 139 -24.03 14.83 -11.91
CA ASN A 139 -23.45 16.07 -12.43
C ASN A 139 -24.51 17.17 -12.68
N GLU A 140 -25.65 16.84 -13.31
CA GLU A 140 -26.69 17.85 -13.59
C GLU A 140 -27.21 18.52 -12.29
N LYS A 141 -27.41 17.72 -11.23
CA LYS A 141 -27.83 18.22 -9.93
C LYS A 141 -26.73 19.07 -9.28
N HIS A 142 -25.47 18.61 -9.34
CA HIS A 142 -24.31 19.33 -8.83
C HIS A 142 -24.16 20.70 -9.53
N GLN A 143 -24.30 20.75 -10.86
CA GLN A 143 -24.25 22.00 -11.63
C GLN A 143 -25.31 23.02 -11.18
N LYS A 144 -26.51 22.55 -10.84
CA LYS A 144 -27.63 23.42 -10.39
C LYS A 144 -27.52 23.87 -8.94
N THR A 145 -27.07 22.97 -8.05
CA THR A 145 -27.14 23.19 -6.60
C THR A 145 -25.81 23.56 -5.99
N LYS A 146 -24.69 23.23 -6.64
CA LYS A 146 -23.30 23.29 -6.09
C LYS A 146 -23.08 22.42 -4.86
N TYR A 147 -23.97 21.46 -4.56
CA TYR A 147 -23.78 20.53 -3.44
C TYR A 147 -22.73 19.50 -3.80
N PRO A 148 -21.73 19.22 -2.91
CA PRO A 148 -20.73 18.20 -3.17
C PRO A 148 -21.36 16.80 -3.34
N ILE A 149 -20.76 15.98 -4.19
CA ILE A 149 -21.14 14.58 -4.36
C ILE A 149 -20.30 13.77 -3.38
N ILE A 150 -20.97 13.17 -2.36
CA ILE A 150 -20.36 12.27 -1.38
C ILE A 150 -20.72 10.85 -1.74
N TYR A 151 -19.73 9.95 -1.70
CA TYR A 151 -19.95 8.54 -1.97
C TYR A 151 -18.85 7.66 -1.38
N THR A 152 -19.10 6.37 -1.34
CA THR A 152 -18.12 5.35 -0.97
C THR A 152 -17.95 4.34 -2.10
N SER A 153 -17.17 3.28 -1.90
CA SER A 153 -17.05 2.11 -2.78
C SER A 153 -17.07 0.84 -1.92
N ALA A 154 -16.62 -0.29 -2.46
CA ALA A 154 -16.41 -1.51 -1.67
C ALA A 154 -15.33 -1.31 -0.60
N ASP A 155 -14.36 -0.43 -0.87
CA ASP A 155 -13.31 -0.07 0.07
C ASP A 155 -13.79 0.86 1.20
N SER A 156 -12.96 0.99 2.23
CA SER A 156 -13.16 1.92 3.35
C SER A 156 -12.76 3.34 2.96
N VAL A 157 -13.60 4.02 2.18
CA VAL A 157 -13.28 5.34 1.62
C VAL A 157 -14.43 6.32 1.70
N PHE A 158 -14.14 7.57 2.10
CA PHE A 158 -15.04 8.71 2.01
C PHE A 158 -14.61 9.59 0.82
N GLN A 159 -15.40 9.66 -0.22
CA GLN A 159 -15.02 10.35 -1.45
C GLN A 159 -15.86 11.59 -1.67
N ILE A 160 -15.20 12.71 -2.01
CA ILE A 160 -15.84 13.99 -2.29
C ILE A 160 -15.54 14.37 -3.74
N ALA A 161 -16.57 14.41 -4.60
CA ALA A 161 -16.42 14.86 -5.98
C ALA A 161 -17.09 16.21 -6.19
N VAL A 162 -16.39 17.11 -6.88
CA VAL A 162 -16.89 18.43 -7.27
C VAL A 162 -16.37 18.84 -8.65
N ASP A 163 -17.14 19.63 -9.37
CA ASP A 163 -16.68 20.37 -10.54
C ASP A 163 -15.87 21.59 -10.05
N ILE A 164 -14.57 21.62 -10.39
CA ILE A 164 -13.65 22.66 -9.90
C ILE A 164 -13.84 24.03 -10.57
N ASP A 165 -14.68 24.11 -11.59
CA ASP A 165 -15.12 25.37 -12.18
C ASP A 165 -16.27 26.00 -11.36
N LEU A 166 -16.95 25.22 -10.50
CA LEU A 166 -18.00 25.68 -9.59
C LEU A 166 -17.52 25.82 -8.15
N ILE A 167 -16.69 24.89 -7.69
CA ILE A 167 -16.14 24.84 -6.33
C ILE A 167 -14.62 24.78 -6.45
N PRO A 168 -13.89 25.82 -6.00
CA PRO A 168 -12.43 25.85 -6.11
C PRO A 168 -11.75 24.61 -5.53
N LEU A 169 -10.65 24.21 -6.14
CA LEU A 169 -9.87 23.02 -5.73
C LEU A 169 -9.43 23.08 -4.26
N GLU A 170 -9.04 24.27 -3.79
CA GLU A 170 -8.66 24.52 -2.39
C GLU A 170 -9.81 24.25 -1.42
N THR A 171 -11.05 24.57 -1.84
CA THR A 171 -12.26 24.29 -1.05
C THR A 171 -12.50 22.80 -0.95
N LEU A 172 -12.35 22.05 -2.06
CA LEU A 172 -12.43 20.59 -2.05
C LEU A 172 -11.41 19.98 -1.09
N TYR A 173 -10.15 20.44 -1.14
CA TYR A 173 -9.11 19.93 -0.25
C TYR A 173 -9.41 20.22 1.22
N LYS A 174 -9.86 21.45 1.53
CA LYS A 174 -10.30 21.79 2.89
C LYS A 174 -11.45 20.91 3.38
N TRP A 175 -12.42 20.62 2.53
CA TRP A 175 -13.51 19.70 2.87
C TRP A 175 -13.03 18.26 3.13
N CYS A 176 -12.02 17.80 2.39
CA CYS A 176 -11.40 16.49 2.65
C CYS A 176 -10.64 16.47 3.99
N GLU A 177 -9.95 17.56 4.36
CA GLU A 177 -9.29 17.69 5.66
C GLU A 177 -10.30 17.67 6.81
N ILE A 178 -11.41 18.39 6.67
CA ILE A 178 -12.53 18.38 7.64
C ILE A 178 -13.15 16.99 7.75
N ALA A 179 -13.40 16.32 6.61
CA ALA A 179 -13.93 14.96 6.60
C ALA A 179 -12.97 13.98 7.30
N ARG A 180 -11.63 14.13 7.08
CA ARG A 180 -10.63 13.29 7.75
C ARG A 180 -10.66 13.51 9.27
N GLU A 181 -10.74 14.77 9.73
CA GLU A 181 -10.85 15.10 11.15
C GLU A 181 -12.11 14.50 11.79
N ILE A 182 -13.27 14.59 11.11
CA ILE A 182 -14.52 14.00 11.58
C ILE A 182 -14.38 12.47 11.72
N LEU A 183 -13.82 11.81 10.71
CA LEU A 183 -13.67 10.37 10.69
C LEU A 183 -12.63 9.89 11.70
N ASP A 184 -11.55 10.63 11.95
CA ASP A 184 -10.54 10.34 12.97
C ASP A 184 -11.11 10.41 14.40
N ASN A 185 -12.12 11.28 14.63
CA ASN A 185 -12.80 11.43 15.91
C ASN A 185 -14.07 10.56 16.02
N SER A 186 -14.44 9.85 14.97
CA SER A 186 -15.60 8.97 14.96
C SER A 186 -15.29 7.59 15.56
N LYS A 187 -16.34 6.80 15.80
CA LYS A 187 -16.19 5.38 16.16
C LYS A 187 -15.71 4.49 15.00
N TYR A 188 -15.65 5.02 13.79
CA TYR A 188 -15.30 4.27 12.58
C TYR A 188 -13.84 4.45 12.21
N ASN A 189 -13.16 3.35 11.98
CA ASN A 189 -11.82 3.34 11.40
C ASN A 189 -11.95 3.38 9.87
N VAL A 190 -11.93 4.59 9.27
CA VAL A 190 -12.05 4.78 7.82
C VAL A 190 -10.68 5.00 7.21
N SER A 191 -10.29 4.16 6.26
CA SER A 191 -8.95 4.12 5.69
C SER A 191 -8.56 5.44 5.00
N ARG A 192 -9.41 5.97 4.11
CA ARG A 192 -9.06 7.15 3.30
C ARG A 192 -10.23 8.11 3.10
N VAL A 193 -9.91 9.40 3.02
CA VAL A 193 -10.76 10.42 2.41
C VAL A 193 -10.15 10.79 1.06
N ILE A 194 -10.95 10.89 0.00
CA ILE A 194 -10.43 11.11 -1.36
C ILE A 194 -11.08 12.33 -1.99
N ALA A 195 -10.25 13.30 -2.39
CA ALA A 195 -10.64 14.40 -3.25
C ALA A 195 -10.74 13.92 -4.72
N ARG A 196 -11.91 14.09 -5.33
CA ARG A 196 -12.22 13.69 -6.72
C ARG A 196 -12.61 14.91 -7.57
N PRO A 197 -11.65 15.77 -7.93
CA PRO A 197 -11.95 16.90 -8.81
C PRO A 197 -12.30 16.42 -10.22
N TYR A 198 -13.29 17.09 -10.84
CA TYR A 198 -13.62 16.89 -12.23
C TYR A 198 -13.97 18.20 -12.92
N ARG A 199 -14.12 18.20 -14.23
CA ARG A 199 -14.65 19.30 -15.06
C ARG A 199 -15.65 18.78 -16.07
N VAL A 200 -16.55 19.64 -16.53
CA VAL A 200 -17.42 19.33 -17.66
C VAL A 200 -16.75 19.78 -18.96
N ILE A 201 -16.35 18.81 -19.79
CA ILE A 201 -15.71 19.06 -21.08
C ILE A 201 -16.63 18.53 -22.17
N GLY A 202 -17.07 19.40 -23.11
CA GLY A 202 -17.99 19.01 -24.18
C GLY A 202 -19.34 18.45 -23.69
N GLY A 203 -19.82 18.95 -22.53
CA GLY A 203 -21.07 18.50 -21.91
C GLY A 203 -20.96 17.19 -21.10
N LYS A 204 -19.75 16.61 -20.96
CA LYS A 204 -19.52 15.38 -20.19
C LYS A 204 -18.56 15.64 -19.04
N PRO A 205 -18.83 15.10 -17.83
CA PRO A 205 -17.90 15.18 -16.72
C PRO A 205 -16.63 14.37 -17.00
N SER A 206 -15.47 14.96 -16.75
CA SER A 206 -14.16 14.35 -16.93
C SER A 206 -13.33 14.54 -15.68
N ARG A 207 -12.85 13.44 -15.08
CA ARG A 207 -12.02 13.47 -13.84
C ARG A 207 -10.65 14.07 -14.12
N ILE A 208 -10.14 14.83 -13.15
CA ILE A 208 -8.81 15.44 -13.19
C ILE A 208 -7.88 14.66 -12.28
N SER A 209 -7.30 13.58 -12.81
CA SER A 209 -6.50 12.63 -12.02
C SER A 209 -5.27 13.26 -11.37
N LYS A 210 -4.64 14.26 -12.00
CA LYS A 210 -3.46 14.97 -11.46
C LYS A 210 -3.75 15.76 -10.19
N ASP A 211 -4.99 16.17 -9.98
CA ASP A 211 -5.43 16.98 -8.83
C ASP A 211 -6.19 16.12 -7.80
N ARG A 212 -6.25 14.80 -8.00
CA ARG A 212 -6.73 13.86 -6.97
C ARG A 212 -5.78 13.90 -5.78
N ARG A 213 -6.34 13.89 -4.56
CA ARG A 213 -5.59 13.71 -3.32
C ARG A 213 -6.27 12.69 -2.43
N ASP A 214 -5.47 11.83 -1.83
CA ASP A 214 -5.90 10.86 -0.85
C ASP A 214 -5.40 11.31 0.53
N TYR A 215 -6.31 11.37 1.51
CA TYR A 215 -6.05 11.70 2.90
C TYR A 215 -6.21 10.42 3.72
N SER A 216 -5.14 9.68 3.86
CA SER A 216 -5.13 8.42 4.59
C SER A 216 -5.20 8.65 6.11
N VAL A 217 -5.80 7.69 6.81
CA VAL A 217 -5.73 7.65 8.27
C VAL A 217 -4.28 7.47 8.71
N VAL A 218 -3.90 8.15 9.79
CA VAL A 218 -2.55 7.98 10.37
C VAL A 218 -2.49 6.67 11.14
N PRO A 219 -1.41 5.88 11.04
CA PRO A 219 -1.23 4.69 11.87
C PRO A 219 -1.47 5.00 13.35
N HIS A 220 -2.38 4.26 13.98
CA HIS A 220 -2.82 4.52 15.36
C HIS A 220 -1.78 4.12 16.44
N LYS A 221 -0.71 3.43 16.05
CA LYS A 221 0.44 3.09 16.88
C LYS A 221 1.73 3.36 16.11
N PRO A 222 2.87 3.59 16.78
CA PRO A 222 4.16 3.70 16.11
C PRO A 222 4.49 2.45 15.29
N THR A 223 4.99 2.66 14.09
CA THR A 223 5.47 1.61 13.19
C THR A 223 6.99 1.57 13.18
N LEU A 224 7.58 0.60 12.49
CA LEU A 224 9.03 0.52 12.24
C LEU A 224 9.59 1.84 11.70
N LEU A 225 8.83 2.56 10.86
CA LEU A 225 9.24 3.84 10.28
C LEU A 225 9.48 4.89 11.38
N ASN A 226 8.55 4.97 12.34
CA ASN A 226 8.65 5.90 13.47
C ASN A 226 9.83 5.55 14.40
N GLU A 227 10.09 4.26 14.59
CA GLU A 227 11.21 3.80 15.42
C GLU A 227 12.55 4.20 14.80
N ILE A 228 12.72 4.00 13.49
CA ILE A 228 13.93 4.38 12.76
C ILE A 228 14.11 5.90 12.77
N GLN A 229 13.06 6.67 12.47
CA GLN A 229 13.11 8.14 12.52
C GLN A 229 13.48 8.65 13.93
N LYS A 230 12.87 8.08 14.97
CA LYS A 230 13.16 8.44 16.38
C LYS A 230 14.59 8.12 16.79
N ALA A 231 15.19 7.09 16.22
CA ALA A 231 16.60 6.75 16.42
C ALA A 231 17.57 7.67 15.65
N GLY A 232 17.07 8.67 14.92
CA GLY A 232 17.88 9.55 14.06
C GLY A 232 18.23 8.92 12.71
N GLY A 233 17.60 7.82 12.35
CA GLY A 233 17.75 7.14 11.07
C GLY A 233 16.98 7.81 9.93
N GLN A 234 17.25 7.37 8.70
CA GLN A 234 16.56 7.84 7.50
C GLN A 234 15.54 6.82 7.02
N VAL A 235 14.34 7.30 6.69
CA VAL A 235 13.29 6.51 6.03
C VAL A 235 12.99 7.14 4.69
N ILE A 236 13.40 6.44 3.62
CA ILE A 236 13.22 6.84 2.22
C ILE A 236 12.03 6.06 1.66
N ALA A 237 10.92 6.76 1.47
CA ALA A 237 9.67 6.23 0.92
C ALA A 237 9.66 6.42 -0.61
N ILE A 238 9.40 5.35 -1.36
CA ILE A 238 9.30 5.36 -2.83
C ILE A 238 7.94 4.78 -3.23
N GLY A 239 7.23 5.48 -4.11
CA GLY A 239 5.89 5.11 -4.51
C GLY A 239 4.81 5.61 -3.55
N LYS A 240 3.80 4.80 -3.25
CA LYS A 240 2.67 5.16 -2.39
C LYS A 240 2.98 5.12 -0.88
N ILE A 241 4.18 4.80 -0.46
CA ILE A 241 4.52 4.64 0.97
C ILE A 241 4.20 5.91 1.78
N GLU A 242 4.46 7.10 1.23
CA GLU A 242 4.12 8.36 1.92
C GLU A 242 2.61 8.48 2.20
N ASP A 243 1.79 8.14 1.23
CA ASP A 243 0.33 8.21 1.34
C ASP A 243 -0.20 7.12 2.29
N ILE A 244 0.30 5.88 2.18
CA ILE A 244 -0.10 4.72 3.01
C ILE A 244 0.15 4.99 4.49
N PHE A 245 1.28 5.61 4.83
CA PHE A 245 1.63 5.95 6.22
C PHE A 245 1.25 7.37 6.61
N SER A 246 0.56 8.11 5.75
CA SER A 246 0.15 9.50 6.04
C SER A 246 1.34 10.35 6.52
N LYS A 247 2.51 10.18 5.91
CA LYS A 247 3.80 10.83 6.23
C LYS A 247 4.42 10.43 7.57
N SER A 248 3.77 9.57 8.34
CA SER A 248 4.23 9.18 9.68
C SER A 248 5.53 8.38 9.61
N GLY A 249 6.57 8.85 10.28
CA GLY A 249 7.88 8.18 10.34
C GLY A 249 8.75 8.31 9.08
N ILE A 250 8.33 9.07 8.06
CA ILE A 250 9.04 9.24 6.79
C ILE A 250 9.92 10.48 6.82
N THR A 251 11.17 10.36 6.36
CA THR A 251 12.12 11.48 6.26
C THR A 251 12.20 12.04 4.84
N HIS A 252 12.16 11.18 3.83
CA HIS A 252 12.22 11.55 2.42
C HIS A 252 11.18 10.75 1.63
N ALA A 253 10.48 11.39 0.69
CA ALA A 253 9.45 10.74 -0.11
C ALA A 253 9.62 11.04 -1.61
N PHE A 254 9.46 10.01 -2.43
CA PHE A 254 9.56 10.06 -3.88
C PHE A 254 8.30 9.47 -4.51
N HIS A 255 7.48 10.32 -5.10
CA HIS A 255 6.33 9.87 -5.89
C HIS A 255 6.82 9.32 -7.24
N ILE A 256 6.12 8.31 -7.74
CA ILE A 256 6.44 7.65 -9.01
C ILE A 256 5.23 7.59 -9.93
N GLY A 257 5.47 7.63 -11.23
CA GLY A 257 4.46 7.42 -12.25
C GLY A 257 4.38 5.99 -12.78
N SER A 258 5.35 5.12 -12.40
CA SER A 258 5.40 3.71 -12.84
C SER A 258 6.31 2.88 -11.95
N ASN A 259 6.12 1.54 -11.98
CA ASN A 259 7.04 0.60 -11.31
C ASN A 259 8.49 0.78 -11.77
N LYS A 260 8.71 1.02 -13.05
CA LYS A 260 10.05 1.26 -13.60
C LYS A 260 10.76 2.44 -12.93
N GLU A 261 10.09 3.57 -12.77
CA GLU A 261 10.64 4.74 -12.07
C GLU A 261 10.94 4.42 -10.61
N GLY A 262 10.04 3.69 -9.92
CA GLY A 262 10.26 3.22 -8.55
C GLY A 262 11.48 2.32 -8.40
N LEU A 263 11.69 1.41 -9.34
CA LEU A 263 12.85 0.52 -9.40
C LEU A 263 14.15 1.29 -9.69
N GLU A 264 14.09 2.28 -10.55
CA GLU A 264 15.25 3.16 -10.87
C GLU A 264 15.64 3.98 -9.63
N LEU A 265 14.69 4.59 -8.93
CA LEU A 265 14.94 5.33 -7.69
C LEU A 265 15.47 4.42 -6.58
N THR A 266 14.90 3.21 -6.45
CA THR A 266 15.38 2.21 -5.48
C THR A 266 16.84 1.82 -5.78
N LEU A 267 17.18 1.59 -7.05
CA LEU A 267 18.55 1.28 -7.46
C LEU A 267 19.51 2.43 -7.18
N GLN A 268 19.10 3.68 -7.45
CA GLN A 268 19.89 4.88 -7.12
C GLN A 268 20.10 4.98 -5.59
N ALA A 269 19.07 4.73 -4.79
CA ALA A 269 19.17 4.71 -3.33
C ALA A 269 20.14 3.62 -2.83
N VAL A 270 20.07 2.42 -3.41
CA VAL A 270 21.01 1.31 -3.11
C VAL A 270 22.45 1.70 -3.43
N LYS A 271 22.70 2.36 -4.54
CA LYS A 271 24.03 2.87 -4.95
C LYS A 271 24.49 4.08 -4.13
N ASN A 272 23.64 4.73 -3.34
CA ASN A 272 23.83 6.04 -2.70
C ASN A 272 23.98 7.18 -3.74
N GLU A 273 23.32 7.09 -4.87
CA GLU A 273 23.28 8.09 -5.93
C GLU A 273 22.01 8.96 -5.88
N LEU A 274 21.05 8.59 -5.01
CA LEU A 274 19.79 9.32 -4.88
C LEU A 274 20.03 10.69 -4.20
N ASN A 275 19.62 11.75 -4.89
CA ASN A 275 19.71 13.10 -4.33
C ASN A 275 18.58 13.31 -3.30
N LEU A 276 18.95 13.49 -2.04
CA LEU A 276 18.03 13.74 -0.92
C LEU A 276 17.90 15.24 -0.57
N GLU A 277 18.71 16.12 -1.20
CA GLU A 277 18.68 17.56 -0.90
C GLU A 277 17.35 18.20 -1.32
N GLY A 278 16.72 18.90 -0.39
CA GLY A 278 15.45 19.61 -0.63
C GLY A 278 14.19 18.73 -0.62
N ILE A 279 14.34 17.42 -0.47
CA ILE A 279 13.22 16.45 -0.45
C ILE A 279 12.99 15.98 0.99
N MET A 280 12.64 16.92 1.87
CA MET A 280 12.27 16.59 3.25
C MET A 280 10.75 16.42 3.36
N CYS A 281 10.30 15.25 3.79
CA CYS A 281 8.92 15.06 4.17
C CYS A 281 8.66 15.83 5.48
N LYS A 282 7.76 16.82 5.46
CA LYS A 282 7.32 17.46 6.70
C LYS A 282 6.43 16.45 7.43
N SER A 283 7.02 15.70 8.37
CA SER A 283 6.27 14.80 9.24
C SER A 283 5.20 15.60 9.98
N THR A 284 3.95 15.20 9.83
CA THR A 284 2.91 15.65 10.76
C THR A 284 3.19 15.01 12.11
N PRO A 285 3.26 15.78 13.22
CA PRO A 285 3.29 15.20 14.56
C PRO A 285 2.07 14.29 14.72
N HIS A 286 2.25 13.12 15.32
CA HIS A 286 1.12 12.23 15.62
C HIS A 286 0.08 13.00 16.45
N PRO A 287 -1.18 13.13 16.00
CA PRO A 287 -2.17 14.01 16.64
C PRO A 287 -2.56 13.61 18.06
N ASN A 288 -2.22 12.40 18.51
CA ASN A 288 -2.48 11.95 19.88
C ASN A 288 -1.20 11.43 20.55
N PRO A 289 -0.79 11.99 21.72
CA PRO A 289 0.15 11.29 22.58
C PRO A 289 -0.53 9.99 23.03
N LEU A 290 0.17 8.86 22.82
CA LEU A 290 -0.29 7.51 23.15
C LEU A 290 -0.91 7.46 24.56
N PRO A 291 -2.06 6.76 24.77
CA PRO A 291 -2.54 6.47 26.11
C PRO A 291 -1.45 5.76 26.91
N GLN A 292 -1.15 6.28 28.12
CA GLN A 292 -0.25 5.63 29.06
C GLN A 292 -0.91 4.33 29.54
N GLY A 293 -0.63 3.19 28.87
CA GLY A 293 -1.19 1.90 29.30
C GLY A 293 -0.91 0.69 28.44
N ALA A 294 -0.57 0.82 27.18
CA ALA A 294 -0.26 -0.33 26.33
C ALA A 294 1.18 -0.80 26.54
N ARG A 295 1.39 -1.65 27.52
CA ARG A 295 2.67 -2.37 27.73
C ARG A 295 2.60 -3.70 26.96
N GLU A 296 2.81 -3.69 25.66
CA GLU A 296 3.39 -4.86 25.01
C GLU A 296 4.90 -4.85 25.26
N VAL A 297 5.43 -6.00 25.66
CA VAL A 297 6.88 -6.22 25.87
C VAL A 297 7.51 -6.35 24.47
N VAL A 298 7.69 -5.23 23.80
CA VAL A 298 8.62 -5.15 22.67
C VAL A 298 10.01 -4.95 23.27
N ASP A 299 10.95 -5.79 22.90
CA ASP A 299 12.36 -5.60 23.25
C ASP A 299 12.79 -4.17 22.91
N ARG A 300 13.06 -3.36 23.94
CA ARG A 300 13.28 -1.92 23.85
C ARG A 300 14.74 -1.53 23.69
N SER A 301 15.59 -2.42 23.20
CA SER A 301 16.96 -2.04 22.84
C SER A 301 16.87 -0.98 21.72
N PRO A 302 17.50 0.19 21.88
CA PRO A 302 17.43 1.23 20.84
C PRO A 302 18.07 0.73 19.54
N LEU A 303 17.49 1.11 18.42
CA LEU A 303 18.12 0.91 17.11
C LEU A 303 19.45 1.67 17.07
N THR A 304 20.41 1.17 16.31
CA THR A 304 21.71 1.85 16.15
C THR A 304 21.52 3.21 15.51
N ALA A 305 22.15 4.23 16.07
CA ALA A 305 22.17 5.56 15.45
C ALA A 305 22.71 5.46 14.00
N HIS A 306 22.09 6.21 13.08
CA HIS A 306 22.43 6.21 11.64
C HIS A 306 22.03 4.97 10.84
N CYS A 307 20.98 4.22 11.21
CA CYS A 307 20.38 3.22 10.35
C CYS A 307 19.54 3.87 9.24
N SER A 308 19.26 3.15 8.16
CA SER A 308 18.35 3.62 7.10
C SER A 308 17.43 2.53 6.59
N LEU A 309 16.23 2.96 6.17
CA LEU A 309 15.24 2.13 5.51
C LEU A 309 14.91 2.75 4.15
N ILE A 310 15.01 1.95 3.10
CA ILE A 310 14.42 2.24 1.79
C ILE A 310 13.16 1.38 1.71
N PHE A 311 12.00 2.00 1.56
CA PHE A 311 10.72 1.30 1.49
C PHE A 311 10.04 1.67 0.17
N THR A 312 9.93 0.69 -0.73
CA THR A 312 9.41 0.87 -2.09
C THR A 312 8.12 0.07 -2.25
N ASN A 313 7.07 0.73 -2.76
CA ASN A 313 5.84 0.09 -3.22
C ASN A 313 5.78 0.16 -4.75
N LEU A 314 5.69 -1.00 -5.41
CA LEU A 314 5.57 -1.16 -6.86
C LEU A 314 4.11 -1.42 -7.23
N VAL A 315 3.35 -0.36 -7.47
CA VAL A 315 1.88 -0.35 -7.51
C VAL A 315 1.26 -0.75 -8.85
N ASP A 316 2.02 -0.79 -9.95
CA ASP A 316 1.44 -1.05 -11.28
C ASP A 316 0.82 -2.45 -11.38
N THR A 317 1.39 -3.44 -10.70
CA THR A 317 0.89 -4.82 -10.63
C THR A 317 -0.55 -4.86 -10.13
N ASP A 318 -0.87 -4.07 -9.11
CA ASP A 318 -2.20 -3.90 -8.58
C ASP A 318 -3.05 -2.96 -9.45
N MET A 319 -2.64 -1.70 -9.56
CA MET A 319 -3.47 -0.62 -10.08
C MET A 319 -3.73 -0.72 -11.58
N LEU A 320 -2.74 -1.13 -12.37
CA LEU A 320 -2.84 -1.18 -13.83
C LEU A 320 -3.27 -2.56 -14.34
N TYR A 321 -2.98 -3.63 -13.62
CA TYR A 321 -3.14 -4.99 -14.12
C TYR A 321 -4.10 -5.83 -13.26
N GLY A 322 -3.91 -5.93 -11.94
CA GLY A 322 -4.78 -6.67 -11.04
C GLY A 322 -6.23 -6.22 -11.12
N HIS A 323 -6.51 -4.99 -10.74
CA HIS A 323 -7.84 -4.37 -10.79
C HIS A 323 -8.46 -4.23 -12.20
N ARG A 324 -7.73 -4.62 -13.26
CA ARG A 324 -8.18 -4.52 -14.65
C ARG A 324 -8.25 -5.87 -15.36
N ASN A 325 -8.01 -6.94 -14.63
CA ASN A 325 -7.99 -8.31 -15.14
C ASN A 325 -7.02 -8.47 -16.33
N ASP A 326 -5.91 -7.73 -16.32
CA ASP A 326 -4.86 -7.81 -17.33
C ASP A 326 -3.71 -8.71 -16.88
N ALA A 327 -3.92 -10.02 -16.92
CA ALA A 327 -2.92 -11.01 -16.56
C ALA A 327 -1.67 -10.94 -17.44
N ALA A 328 -1.80 -10.56 -18.73
CA ALA A 328 -0.64 -10.43 -19.61
C ALA A 328 0.23 -9.23 -19.25
N GLY A 329 -0.38 -8.08 -18.91
CA GLY A 329 0.32 -6.90 -18.41
C GLY A 329 0.99 -7.17 -17.07
N TYR A 330 0.30 -7.89 -16.18
CA TYR A 330 0.82 -8.31 -14.87
C TYR A 330 2.11 -9.15 -15.02
N GLY A 331 2.10 -10.18 -15.88
CA GLY A 331 3.25 -11.03 -16.14
C GLY A 331 4.46 -10.24 -16.66
N LYS A 332 4.25 -9.31 -17.61
CA LYS A 332 5.33 -8.44 -18.12
C LYS A 332 5.89 -7.52 -17.04
N ALA A 333 5.05 -7.00 -16.15
CA ALA A 333 5.50 -6.17 -15.03
C ALA A 333 6.40 -6.97 -14.08
N LEU A 334 6.05 -8.23 -13.77
CA LEU A 334 6.89 -9.11 -12.96
C LEU A 334 8.26 -9.38 -13.62
N GLU A 335 8.31 -9.61 -14.94
CA GLU A 335 9.55 -9.80 -15.67
C GLU A 335 10.44 -8.53 -15.68
N GLU A 336 9.82 -7.34 -15.81
CA GLU A 336 10.56 -6.07 -15.67
C GLU A 336 11.12 -5.91 -14.25
N ILE A 337 10.34 -6.20 -13.22
CA ILE A 337 10.77 -6.18 -11.82
C ILE A 337 11.96 -7.12 -11.63
N ASP A 338 11.92 -8.34 -12.16
CA ASP A 338 13.01 -9.32 -12.03
C ASP A 338 14.33 -8.81 -12.62
N VAL A 339 14.28 -8.15 -13.78
CA VAL A 339 15.47 -7.55 -14.38
C VAL A 339 16.12 -6.53 -13.44
N TYR A 340 15.30 -5.71 -12.75
CA TYR A 340 15.83 -4.75 -11.77
C TYR A 340 16.29 -5.41 -10.48
N MET A 341 15.68 -6.53 -10.06
CA MET A 341 16.20 -7.32 -8.94
C MET A 341 17.64 -7.76 -9.18
N GLY A 342 17.96 -8.21 -10.40
CA GLY A 342 19.35 -8.53 -10.77
C GLY A 342 20.30 -7.34 -10.60
N LYS A 343 19.89 -6.15 -11.02
CA LYS A 343 20.70 -4.92 -10.85
C LYS A 343 20.84 -4.52 -9.37
N ILE A 344 19.77 -4.62 -8.59
CA ILE A 344 19.80 -4.31 -7.16
C ILE A 344 20.73 -5.28 -6.43
N LEU A 345 20.57 -6.59 -6.64
CA LEU A 345 21.43 -7.63 -6.03
C LEU A 345 22.92 -7.39 -6.30
N ALA A 346 23.28 -7.01 -7.53
CA ALA A 346 24.67 -6.71 -7.91
C ALA A 346 25.26 -5.48 -7.20
N ASN A 347 24.43 -4.57 -6.70
CA ASN A 347 24.85 -3.32 -6.07
C ASN A 347 24.66 -3.28 -4.54
N LEU A 348 24.10 -4.33 -3.93
CA LEU A 348 23.99 -4.43 -2.46
C LEU A 348 25.38 -4.42 -1.81
N LYS A 349 25.49 -3.78 -0.66
CA LYS A 349 26.66 -3.76 0.20
C LYS A 349 26.56 -4.86 1.28
N GLU A 350 27.63 -5.07 2.04
CA GLU A 350 27.63 -6.09 3.11
C GLU A 350 26.66 -5.76 4.25
N ASP A 351 26.46 -4.47 4.51
CA ASP A 351 25.54 -3.96 5.55
C ASP A 351 24.08 -3.77 5.02
N ASP A 352 23.76 -4.27 3.85
CA ASP A 352 22.42 -4.17 3.26
C ASP A 352 21.61 -5.46 3.49
N LEU A 353 20.38 -5.30 3.96
CA LEU A 353 19.34 -6.32 3.99
C LEU A 353 18.30 -6.00 2.93
N LEU A 354 18.13 -6.85 1.94
CA LEU A 354 17.04 -6.78 0.96
C LEU A 354 15.88 -7.67 1.41
N ILE A 355 14.68 -7.13 1.38
CA ILE A 355 13.44 -7.84 1.64
C ILE A 355 12.52 -7.64 0.44
N ILE A 356 11.99 -8.74 -0.11
CA ILE A 356 11.01 -8.73 -1.19
C ILE A 356 9.77 -9.43 -0.67
N THR A 357 8.61 -8.78 -0.78
CA THR A 357 7.32 -9.31 -0.33
C THR A 357 6.18 -8.70 -1.14
N ALA A 358 4.95 -9.04 -0.79
CA ALA A 358 3.72 -8.38 -1.22
C ALA A 358 2.87 -8.02 0.00
N ASP A 359 1.83 -7.27 -0.20
CA ASP A 359 0.92 -6.76 0.83
C ASP A 359 -0.45 -7.45 0.82
N HIS A 360 -0.87 -8.02 -0.31
CA HIS A 360 -2.10 -8.82 -0.52
C HIS A 360 -2.02 -9.54 -1.87
N GLY A 361 -3.11 -10.13 -2.33
CA GLY A 361 -3.32 -10.62 -3.69
C GLY A 361 -4.27 -9.71 -4.48
N CYS A 362 -4.23 -9.81 -5.80
CA CYS A 362 -5.25 -9.28 -6.72
C CYS A 362 -5.18 -10.07 -8.01
N ASP A 363 -5.81 -11.24 -8.02
CA ASP A 363 -5.69 -12.21 -9.11
C ASP A 363 -6.48 -11.75 -10.36
N PRO A 364 -5.80 -11.34 -11.44
CA PRO A 364 -6.48 -10.83 -12.63
C PRO A 364 -7.19 -11.90 -13.46
N THR A 365 -7.13 -13.17 -13.05
CA THR A 365 -7.71 -14.30 -13.79
C THR A 365 -9.00 -14.81 -13.18
N VAL A 366 -9.36 -14.34 -11.98
CA VAL A 366 -10.63 -14.67 -11.32
C VAL A 366 -11.70 -13.60 -11.60
N GLU A 367 -12.95 -13.92 -11.33
CA GLU A 367 -14.05 -12.97 -11.48
C GLU A 367 -13.95 -11.85 -10.44
N GLY A 368 -14.17 -10.63 -10.87
CA GLY A 368 -14.06 -9.44 -10.01
C GLY A 368 -12.86 -8.58 -10.36
N THR A 369 -12.71 -7.51 -9.61
CA THR A 369 -11.61 -6.54 -9.76
C THR A 369 -11.15 -6.03 -8.38
N ASP A 370 -11.41 -6.79 -7.32
CA ASP A 370 -11.05 -6.45 -5.95
C ASP A 370 -9.78 -7.18 -5.54
N HIS A 371 -9.14 -6.72 -4.45
CA HIS A 371 -8.04 -7.44 -3.83
C HIS A 371 -8.50 -8.83 -3.38
N THR A 372 -7.56 -9.77 -3.32
CA THR A 372 -7.79 -11.14 -2.86
C THR A 372 -7.01 -11.45 -1.59
N ARG A 373 -7.68 -12.13 -0.64
CA ARG A 373 -7.11 -12.56 0.64
C ARG A 373 -6.21 -13.76 0.41
N GLU A 374 -4.94 -13.50 0.13
CA GLU A 374 -3.95 -14.50 -0.22
C GLU A 374 -2.78 -14.50 0.77
N TYR A 375 -2.11 -15.64 0.87
CA TYR A 375 -0.74 -15.68 1.35
C TYR A 375 0.16 -14.83 0.45
N VAL A 376 1.26 -14.31 1.00
CA VAL A 376 2.26 -13.58 0.23
C VAL A 376 3.66 -14.20 0.40
N PRO A 377 4.54 -14.08 -0.59
CA PRO A 377 5.92 -14.52 -0.45
C PRO A 377 6.71 -13.55 0.42
N VAL A 378 7.73 -14.06 1.09
CA VAL A 378 8.77 -13.24 1.72
C VAL A 378 10.14 -13.82 1.42
N ILE A 379 11.06 -12.94 1.05
CA ILE A 379 12.46 -13.26 0.76
C ILE A 379 13.34 -12.28 1.52
N PHE A 380 14.26 -12.79 2.33
CA PHE A 380 15.29 -12.02 3.04
C PHE A 380 16.64 -12.36 2.46
N TYR A 381 17.39 -11.35 2.05
CA TYR A 381 18.72 -11.55 1.48
C TYR A 381 19.72 -10.51 1.98
N HIS A 382 20.88 -10.98 2.39
CA HIS A 382 22.11 -10.21 2.55
C HIS A 382 23.31 -11.08 2.17
N LYS A 383 24.48 -10.49 1.88
CA LYS A 383 25.62 -11.22 1.30
C LYS A 383 26.11 -12.42 2.11
N ASN A 384 25.95 -12.38 3.43
CA ASN A 384 26.41 -13.42 4.33
C ASN A 384 25.25 -14.25 4.92
N ILE A 385 24.06 -14.25 4.28
CA ILE A 385 22.92 -15.02 4.76
C ILE A 385 23.13 -16.51 4.52
N GLU A 386 22.76 -17.32 5.50
CA GLU A 386 22.61 -18.77 5.31
C GLU A 386 21.23 -19.04 4.69
N PRO A 387 21.16 -19.58 3.48
CA PRO A 387 19.88 -19.88 2.84
C PRO A 387 19.05 -20.84 3.66
N LYS A 388 17.75 -20.57 3.80
CA LYS A 388 16.84 -21.37 4.61
C LYS A 388 15.41 -21.22 4.12
N ASP A 389 14.66 -22.32 4.10
CA ASP A 389 13.21 -22.29 4.03
C ASP A 389 12.65 -21.91 5.42
N LEU A 390 11.91 -20.84 5.49
CA LEU A 390 11.26 -20.34 6.70
C LEU A 390 9.85 -20.89 6.87
N GLU A 391 9.40 -21.70 5.90
CA GLU A 391 8.07 -22.29 5.86
C GLU A 391 6.95 -21.22 5.93
N LEU A 392 5.85 -21.53 6.64
CA LEU A 392 4.74 -20.58 6.85
C LEU A 392 5.00 -19.74 8.10
N MET A 393 5.10 -18.43 7.89
CA MET A 393 5.21 -17.42 8.94
C MET A 393 3.86 -16.75 9.16
N ILE A 394 3.37 -16.75 10.38
CA ILE A 394 2.12 -16.06 10.72
C ILE A 394 2.40 -14.59 11.03
N GLY A 395 1.85 -13.71 10.21
CA GLY A 395 1.95 -12.25 10.28
C GLY A 395 3.01 -11.65 9.37
N PHE A 396 2.61 -10.60 8.63
CA PHE A 396 3.55 -9.77 7.86
C PHE A 396 4.47 -8.94 8.77
N ASP A 397 4.09 -8.77 10.05
CA ASP A 397 4.89 -8.12 11.09
C ASP A 397 6.26 -8.80 11.34
N ASN A 398 6.44 -10.01 10.83
CA ASN A 398 7.74 -10.68 10.81
C ASN A 398 8.79 -9.91 10.00
N VAL A 399 8.38 -9.15 8.97
CA VAL A 399 9.28 -8.25 8.23
C VAL A 399 9.87 -7.19 9.17
N ALA A 400 9.01 -6.49 9.91
CA ALA A 400 9.48 -5.47 10.86
C ALA A 400 10.36 -6.07 11.97
N LYS A 401 10.05 -7.28 12.44
CA LYS A 401 10.89 -8.00 13.44
C LYS A 401 12.27 -8.26 12.89
N TYR A 402 12.36 -8.81 11.68
CA TYR A 402 13.62 -9.11 11.02
C TYR A 402 14.47 -7.85 10.78
N VAL A 403 13.83 -6.76 10.33
CA VAL A 403 14.52 -5.45 10.17
C VAL A 403 15.04 -4.93 11.48
N ARG A 404 14.26 -4.99 12.58
CA ARG A 404 14.72 -4.57 13.90
C ARG A 404 15.95 -5.34 14.37
N GLU A 405 15.94 -6.65 14.20
CA GLU A 405 17.09 -7.51 14.55
C GLU A 405 18.32 -7.16 13.70
N TRP A 406 18.14 -7.01 12.39
CA TRP A 406 19.20 -6.59 11.48
C TRP A 406 19.81 -5.24 11.85
N LEU A 407 18.98 -4.23 12.12
CA LEU A 407 19.47 -2.88 12.43
C LEU A 407 20.10 -2.76 13.82
N ARG A 408 19.88 -3.71 14.71
CA ARG A 408 20.51 -3.79 16.06
C ARG A 408 21.83 -4.56 16.07
N SER A 409 22.00 -5.53 15.21
CA SER A 409 23.22 -6.36 15.11
C SER A 409 24.37 -5.57 14.49
#